data_4e35e5362ec622048679a883b69ce869
#
_entry.id   4e35e5362ec622048679a883b69ce869
#
_cell.length_a   1.000
_cell.length_b   1.000
_cell.length_c   1.000
_cell.angle_alpha   90.00
_cell.angle_beta   90.00
_cell.angle_gamma   90.00
#
_symmetry.space_group_name_H-M   'P 1'
#
loop_
_entity.id
_entity.type
_entity.pdbx_description
1 polymer ?
#
loop_
_entity_poly.entity_id
_entity_poly.type
_entity_poly.pdbx_seq_one_letter_code
_entity_poly.pdbx_strand_id
1 'polypeptide(L)'
;VETTSPQVDPKESETQAKKIASAKLNCSTLQKFFILLITCRFFMIINPQHIIGPRIYSRIVSLVPSQTELLYDLGLEDEVKAITKFCVHPAKWYKNKTRIGGTKNVNINAIKKINPDLIIANKEENVKEQVEELAKTFDVLVTDVNNFQEALQMIKDIGVLTGKITEALTIVNKIESKFQNFFGSTINERKIKTAYLIWENPFMAAGRNTFINDMMQYCGLENIFSKQERYPKITLEDLQNCELVLLSSEPYPFKEKHLKEMQAQIPGLKIIIVDGEMFSWYGSRLLKAADYFEKLQKNKVLLY
;
A
#
# COMPACT_ATOMS: atom_id res chain seq x y z
N VAL A 1 -12.30 21.24 57.78
CA VAL A 1 -12.76 21.88 56.58
C VAL A 1 -13.05 20.75 55.59
N GLU A 2 -14.33 20.37 55.52
CA GLU A 2 -14.85 19.36 54.57
C GLU A 2 -15.00 20.00 53.21
N THR A 3 -14.40 19.41 52.21
CA THR A 3 -14.61 19.78 50.80
C THR A 3 -15.62 18.83 50.18
N THR A 4 -16.85 19.31 49.98
CA THR A 4 -17.90 18.62 49.23
C THR A 4 -17.64 18.68 47.76
N SER A 5 -17.54 17.50 47.10
CA SER A 5 -17.53 17.36 45.65
C SER A 5 -18.95 17.64 45.10
N PRO A 6 -19.09 18.30 43.94
CA PRO A 6 -20.40 18.52 43.32
C PRO A 6 -20.97 17.21 42.76
N GLN A 7 -22.14 16.80 43.24
CA GLN A 7 -22.95 15.74 42.63
C GLN A 7 -23.52 16.21 41.31
N VAL A 8 -23.24 15.49 40.21
CA VAL A 8 -23.86 15.72 38.91
C VAL A 8 -25.23 15.05 38.89
N ASP A 9 -26.27 15.79 38.51
CA ASP A 9 -27.65 15.32 38.45
C ASP A 9 -27.79 14.22 37.36
N PRO A 10 -28.31 13.02 37.71
CA PRO A 10 -28.48 11.91 36.77
C PRO A 10 -29.38 12.23 35.58
N LYS A 11 -30.28 13.21 35.70
CA LYS A 11 -31.21 13.65 34.62
C LYS A 11 -30.51 14.49 33.55
N GLU A 12 -29.44 15.22 33.88
CA GLU A 12 -28.67 15.96 32.89
C GLU A 12 -27.81 15.03 32.03
N SER A 13 -27.24 13.96 32.61
CA SER A 13 -26.46 12.97 31.90
C SER A 13 -27.32 12.17 30.89
N GLU A 14 -28.55 11.85 31.23
CA GLU A 14 -29.48 11.12 30.35
C GLU A 14 -30.01 12.00 29.20
N THR A 15 -30.18 13.29 29.45
CA THR A 15 -30.60 14.27 28.42
C THR A 15 -29.45 14.54 27.42
N GLN A 16 -28.23 14.57 27.91
CA GLN A 16 -27.03 14.75 27.07
C GLN A 16 -26.73 13.49 26.25
N ALA A 17 -26.92 12.29 26.81
CA ALA A 17 -26.81 11.02 26.08
C ALA A 17 -27.89 10.89 24.99
N LYS A 18 -29.14 11.32 25.28
CA LYS A 18 -30.22 11.35 24.27
C LYS A 18 -30.00 12.40 23.18
N LYS A 19 -29.39 13.54 23.47
CA LYS A 19 -28.99 14.54 22.46
C LYS A 19 -27.83 14.01 21.56
N ILE A 20 -26.92 13.24 22.10
CA ILE A 20 -25.83 12.59 21.33
C ILE A 20 -26.39 11.45 20.46
N ALA A 21 -27.37 10.69 20.98
CA ALA A 21 -28.02 9.61 20.24
C ALA A 21 -29.01 10.12 19.16
N SER A 22 -29.56 11.31 19.30
CA SER A 22 -30.44 11.95 18.30
C SER A 22 -29.70 12.73 17.22
N ALA A 23 -28.40 13.01 17.40
CA ALA A 23 -27.52 13.41 16.33
C ALA A 23 -27.20 12.17 15.46
N LYS A 24 -28.21 11.67 14.73
CA LYS A 24 -27.98 10.91 13.49
C LYS A 24 -27.20 11.87 12.59
N LEU A 25 -25.87 11.88 12.75
CA LEU A 25 -25.00 12.52 11.79
C LEU A 25 -25.35 11.89 10.45
N ASN A 26 -26.02 12.67 9.61
CA ASN A 26 -26.44 12.20 8.30
C ASN A 26 -25.19 11.65 7.61
N CYS A 27 -25.17 10.38 7.28
CA CYS A 27 -24.07 9.68 6.58
C CYS A 27 -23.62 10.48 5.35
N SER A 28 -24.56 11.22 4.72
CA SER A 28 -24.31 12.14 3.61
C SER A 28 -23.43 13.35 3.98
N THR A 29 -23.49 13.85 5.21
CA THR A 29 -22.72 15.02 5.65
C THR A 29 -21.28 14.62 6.00
N LEU A 30 -21.09 13.49 6.64
CA LEU A 30 -19.76 12.90 6.87
C LEU A 30 -19.09 12.51 5.55
N GLN A 31 -19.81 11.90 4.61
CA GLN A 31 -19.32 11.62 3.27
C GLN A 31 -18.91 12.90 2.53
N LYS A 32 -19.70 13.96 2.58
CA LYS A 32 -19.36 15.25 1.95
C LYS A 32 -18.12 15.90 2.54
N PHE A 33 -17.95 15.82 3.86
CA PHE A 33 -16.76 16.37 4.54
C PHE A 33 -15.49 15.55 4.24
N PHE A 34 -15.61 14.22 4.14
CA PHE A 34 -14.51 13.33 3.80
C PHE A 34 -14.10 13.45 2.32
N ILE A 35 -15.06 13.55 1.41
CA ILE A 35 -14.77 13.75 -0.02
C ILE A 35 -14.05 15.07 -0.25
N LEU A 36 -14.35 16.12 0.49
CA LEU A 36 -13.66 17.42 0.41
C LEU A 36 -12.20 17.33 0.91
N LEU A 37 -11.88 16.40 1.82
CA LEU A 37 -10.52 16.14 2.31
C LEU A 37 -9.68 15.28 1.35
N ILE A 38 -10.32 14.41 0.55
CA ILE A 38 -9.67 13.55 -0.45
C ILE A 38 -9.09 14.38 -1.62
N THR A 39 -9.74 15.49 -1.99
CA THR A 39 -9.34 16.32 -3.14
C THR A 39 -7.97 17.00 -3.01
N CYS A 40 -7.32 16.93 -1.84
CA CYS A 40 -6.04 17.61 -1.60
C CYS A 40 -4.77 16.76 -1.78
N ARG A 41 -4.83 15.42 -1.95
CA ARG A 41 -3.62 14.59 -1.93
C ARG A 41 -3.45 13.54 -3.03
N PHE A 42 -4.48 13.17 -3.76
CA PHE A 42 -4.38 12.18 -4.84
C PHE A 42 -4.76 12.79 -6.19
N PHE A 43 -3.98 12.48 -7.24
CA PHE A 43 -4.33 12.80 -8.62
C PHE A 43 -5.50 11.91 -9.05
N MET A 44 -6.73 12.33 -8.73
CA MET A 44 -7.89 11.76 -9.35
C MET A 44 -8.04 12.43 -10.72
N ILE A 45 -7.69 11.73 -11.79
CA ILE A 45 -8.01 12.16 -13.15
C ILE A 45 -9.47 11.83 -13.38
N ILE A 46 -10.35 12.74 -12.96
CA ILE A 46 -11.78 12.64 -13.26
C ILE A 46 -11.98 13.15 -14.68
N ASN A 47 -12.78 12.42 -15.46
CA ASN A 47 -13.25 12.92 -16.73
C ASN A 47 -13.96 14.28 -16.52
N PRO A 48 -13.49 15.39 -17.14
CA PRO A 48 -14.03 16.73 -16.91
C PRO A 48 -15.49 16.88 -17.33
N GLN A 49 -16.09 15.87 -17.97
CA GLN A 49 -17.51 15.84 -18.32
C GLN A 49 -18.41 15.30 -17.20
N HIS A 50 -17.84 14.76 -16.11
CA HIS A 50 -18.62 14.27 -14.99
C HIS A 50 -18.74 15.33 -13.88
N ILE A 51 -19.98 15.68 -13.54
CA ILE A 51 -20.27 16.53 -12.38
C ILE A 51 -19.87 15.78 -11.11
N ILE A 52 -18.92 16.34 -10.36
CA ILE A 52 -18.43 15.79 -9.11
C ILE A 52 -19.53 15.93 -8.05
N GLY A 53 -20.28 14.84 -7.85
CA GLY A 53 -21.14 14.65 -6.65
C GLY A 53 -20.55 13.54 -5.76
N PRO A 54 -20.98 13.39 -4.52
CA PRO A 54 -20.64 12.24 -3.70
C PRO A 54 -21.16 10.97 -4.37
N ARG A 55 -20.27 10.18 -4.96
CA ARG A 55 -20.58 8.97 -5.70
C ARG A 55 -19.87 7.77 -5.07
N ILE A 56 -20.60 6.69 -4.87
CA ILE A 56 -20.03 5.38 -4.55
C ILE A 56 -19.87 4.61 -5.85
N TYR A 57 -18.65 4.13 -6.09
CA TYR A 57 -18.31 3.37 -7.29
C TYR A 57 -18.61 1.89 -7.08
N SER A 58 -19.18 1.24 -8.10
CA SER A 58 -19.70 -0.13 -8.05
C SER A 58 -19.31 -1.03 -9.23
N ARG A 59 -18.62 -0.48 -10.23
CA ARG A 59 -18.12 -1.22 -11.41
C ARG A 59 -16.63 -0.93 -11.59
N ILE A 60 -15.81 -1.56 -10.76
CA ILE A 60 -14.40 -1.25 -10.62
C ILE A 60 -13.54 -2.15 -11.51
N VAL A 61 -12.55 -1.57 -12.18
CA VAL A 61 -11.43 -2.28 -12.81
C VAL A 61 -10.15 -1.93 -12.07
N SER A 62 -9.44 -2.94 -11.56
CA SER A 62 -8.17 -2.74 -10.85
C SER A 62 -6.97 -3.10 -11.75
N LEU A 63 -6.06 -2.13 -11.94
CA LEU A 63 -4.82 -2.31 -12.69
C LEU A 63 -3.61 -2.63 -11.80
N VAL A 64 -3.81 -2.67 -10.46
CA VAL A 64 -2.72 -2.72 -9.46
C VAL A 64 -2.87 -3.95 -8.56
N PRO A 65 -1.87 -4.86 -8.52
CA PRO A 65 -1.96 -6.10 -7.74
C PRO A 65 -2.23 -5.88 -6.24
N SER A 66 -1.45 -5.03 -5.58
CA SER A 66 -1.60 -4.76 -4.14
C SER A 66 -2.96 -4.13 -3.78
N GLN A 67 -3.49 -3.26 -4.63
CA GLN A 67 -4.80 -2.65 -4.44
C GLN A 67 -5.93 -3.62 -4.77
N THR A 68 -5.71 -4.57 -5.67
CA THR A 68 -6.67 -5.66 -5.92
C THR A 68 -6.87 -6.52 -4.67
N GLU A 69 -5.81 -6.85 -3.94
CA GLU A 69 -5.92 -7.56 -2.66
C GLU A 69 -6.70 -6.72 -1.63
N LEU A 70 -6.42 -5.41 -1.55
CA LEU A 70 -7.17 -4.51 -0.68
C LEU A 70 -8.67 -4.50 -1.00
N LEU A 71 -9.04 -4.39 -2.28
CA LEU A 71 -10.44 -4.39 -2.70
C LEU A 71 -11.17 -5.69 -2.28
N TYR A 72 -10.45 -6.81 -2.34
CA TYR A 72 -10.99 -8.08 -1.85
C TYR A 72 -11.21 -8.06 -0.33
N ASP A 73 -10.24 -7.57 0.43
CA ASP A 73 -10.32 -7.52 1.89
C ASP A 73 -11.35 -6.50 2.38
N LEU A 74 -11.70 -5.52 1.55
CA LEU A 74 -12.84 -4.60 1.75
C LEU A 74 -14.20 -5.25 1.41
N GLY A 75 -14.23 -6.48 0.89
CA GLY A 75 -15.46 -7.20 0.55
C GLY A 75 -16.14 -6.73 -0.74
N LEU A 76 -15.38 -6.25 -1.72
CA LEU A 76 -15.88 -5.72 -3.00
C LEU A 76 -15.97 -6.81 -4.09
N GLU A 77 -16.50 -7.99 -3.72
CA GLU A 77 -16.58 -9.16 -4.61
C GLU A 77 -17.38 -8.84 -5.89
N ASP A 78 -18.52 -8.17 -5.74
CA ASP A 78 -19.43 -7.91 -6.86
C ASP A 78 -19.06 -6.63 -7.62
N GLU A 79 -18.40 -5.67 -6.98
CA GLU A 79 -18.04 -4.39 -7.57
C GLU A 79 -16.84 -4.50 -8.51
N VAL A 80 -15.84 -5.34 -8.17
CA VAL A 80 -14.65 -5.54 -9.01
C VAL A 80 -14.99 -6.45 -10.18
N LYS A 81 -14.96 -5.91 -11.40
CA LYS A 81 -15.34 -6.60 -12.64
C LYS A 81 -14.17 -7.22 -13.37
N ALA A 82 -12.98 -6.59 -13.29
CA ALA A 82 -11.79 -7.10 -13.95
C ALA A 82 -10.50 -6.65 -13.25
N ILE A 83 -9.45 -7.44 -13.48
CA ILE A 83 -8.12 -7.29 -12.88
C ILE A 83 -7.03 -7.58 -13.92
N THR A 84 -5.78 -7.20 -13.64
CA THR A 84 -4.65 -7.60 -14.50
C THR A 84 -4.23 -9.05 -14.26
N LYS A 85 -3.43 -9.61 -15.17
CA LYS A 85 -2.85 -10.95 -15.04
C LYS A 85 -1.84 -11.07 -13.88
N PHE A 86 -1.39 -9.93 -13.34
CA PHE A 86 -0.47 -9.89 -12.20
C PHE A 86 -1.18 -9.76 -10.85
N CYS A 87 -2.51 -9.57 -10.83
CA CYS A 87 -3.31 -9.57 -9.61
C CYS A 87 -3.54 -11.02 -9.15
N VAL A 88 -2.49 -11.68 -8.68
CA VAL A 88 -2.50 -13.10 -8.29
C VAL A 88 -3.17 -13.35 -6.96
N HIS A 89 -3.31 -12.31 -6.14
CA HIS A 89 -4.00 -12.36 -4.85
C HIS A 89 -5.32 -11.58 -4.91
N PRO A 90 -6.40 -12.14 -4.31
CA PRO A 90 -6.49 -13.51 -3.82
C PRO A 90 -6.63 -14.52 -4.98
N ALA A 91 -6.20 -15.75 -4.78
CA ALA A 91 -6.26 -16.81 -5.79
C ALA A 91 -7.68 -17.04 -6.33
N LYS A 92 -8.72 -16.80 -5.52
CA LYS A 92 -10.13 -16.86 -5.94
C LYS A 92 -10.42 -15.87 -7.08
N TRP A 93 -10.02 -14.59 -6.93
CA TRP A 93 -10.24 -13.58 -7.94
C TRP A 93 -9.37 -13.82 -9.18
N TYR A 94 -8.13 -14.25 -8.97
CA TYR A 94 -7.25 -14.62 -10.08
C TYR A 94 -7.86 -15.69 -11.00
N LYS A 95 -8.63 -16.65 -10.44
CA LYS A 95 -9.30 -17.69 -11.22
C LYS A 95 -10.59 -17.21 -11.89
N ASN A 96 -11.35 -16.35 -11.22
CA ASN A 96 -12.75 -16.08 -11.57
C ASN A 96 -13.00 -14.73 -12.24
N LYS A 97 -12.14 -13.70 -11.99
CA LYS A 97 -12.33 -12.35 -12.56
C LYS A 97 -11.80 -12.27 -13.98
N THR A 98 -12.43 -11.42 -14.79
CA THR A 98 -11.95 -11.11 -16.14
C THR A 98 -10.57 -10.48 -16.10
N ARG A 99 -9.65 -10.97 -16.91
CA ARG A 99 -8.29 -10.42 -17.04
C ARG A 99 -8.19 -9.48 -18.23
N ILE A 100 -7.63 -8.28 -17.98
CA ILE A 100 -7.56 -7.18 -18.95
C ILE A 100 -6.11 -6.85 -19.36
N GLY A 101 -5.24 -7.84 -19.43
CA GLY A 101 -3.83 -7.69 -19.81
C GLY A 101 -2.89 -7.59 -18.61
N GLY A 102 -1.72 -7.03 -18.81
CA GLY A 102 -0.71 -6.79 -17.77
C GLY A 102 -0.76 -5.37 -17.22
N THR A 103 0.00 -5.07 -16.16
CA THR A 103 0.09 -3.72 -15.58
C THR A 103 0.69 -2.69 -16.54
N LYS A 104 1.67 -3.11 -17.36
CA LYS A 104 2.33 -2.25 -18.37
C LYS A 104 1.72 -2.38 -19.77
N ASN A 105 0.77 -3.28 -19.98
CA ASN A 105 0.10 -3.49 -21.27
C ASN A 105 -1.35 -3.94 -21.01
N VAL A 106 -2.21 -2.96 -20.75
CA VAL A 106 -3.63 -3.20 -20.49
C VAL A 106 -4.43 -3.29 -21.79
N ASN A 107 -5.45 -4.12 -21.82
CA ASN A 107 -6.37 -4.21 -22.95
C ASN A 107 -7.48 -3.15 -22.83
N ILE A 108 -7.23 -1.96 -23.40
CA ILE A 108 -8.15 -0.81 -23.36
C ILE A 108 -9.52 -1.18 -23.93
N ASN A 109 -9.58 -1.95 -25.03
CA ASN A 109 -10.85 -2.34 -25.63
C ASN A 109 -11.66 -3.28 -24.72
N ALA A 110 -11.01 -4.18 -23.99
CA ALA A 110 -11.68 -5.01 -23.00
C ALA A 110 -12.24 -4.16 -21.85
N ILE A 111 -11.48 -3.17 -21.38
CA ILE A 111 -11.92 -2.23 -20.34
C ILE A 111 -13.13 -1.41 -20.84
N LYS A 112 -13.09 -0.88 -22.06
CA LYS A 112 -14.21 -0.14 -22.67
C LYS A 112 -15.49 -1.00 -22.75
N LYS A 113 -15.37 -2.30 -23.05
CA LYS A 113 -16.52 -3.23 -23.07
C LYS A 113 -17.11 -3.50 -21.69
N ILE A 114 -16.26 -3.51 -20.64
CA ILE A 114 -16.70 -3.65 -19.24
C ILE A 114 -17.48 -2.41 -18.81
N ASN A 115 -17.14 -1.25 -19.35
CA ASN A 115 -17.72 0.06 -19.03
C ASN A 115 -17.68 0.34 -17.51
N PRO A 116 -16.47 0.40 -16.89
CA PRO A 116 -16.34 0.65 -15.47
C PRO A 116 -16.78 2.06 -15.10
N ASP A 117 -17.16 2.26 -13.84
CA ASP A 117 -17.38 3.58 -13.27
C ASP A 117 -16.14 4.09 -12.51
N LEU A 118 -15.19 3.18 -12.17
CA LEU A 118 -13.89 3.52 -11.61
C LEU A 118 -12.80 2.58 -12.14
N ILE A 119 -11.67 3.16 -12.50
CA ILE A 119 -10.43 2.43 -12.77
C ILE A 119 -9.42 2.81 -11.68
N ILE A 120 -8.81 1.81 -11.05
CA ILE A 120 -7.76 2.01 -10.06
C ILE A 120 -6.41 1.72 -10.72
N ALA A 121 -5.54 2.72 -10.72
CA ALA A 121 -4.22 2.71 -11.32
C ALA A 121 -3.16 3.23 -10.34
N ASN A 122 -1.90 3.00 -10.65
CA ASN A 122 -0.77 3.50 -9.87
C ASN A 122 0.32 4.06 -10.79
N LYS A 123 0.98 5.10 -10.35
CA LYS A 123 1.99 5.83 -11.12
C LYS A 123 3.21 4.98 -11.47
N GLU A 124 3.62 4.07 -10.59
CA GLU A 124 4.77 3.19 -10.83
C GLU A 124 4.39 1.95 -11.65
N GLU A 125 3.21 1.41 -11.40
CA GLU A 125 2.77 0.14 -11.97
C GLU A 125 2.25 0.28 -13.41
N ASN A 126 1.62 1.39 -13.75
CA ASN A 126 0.93 1.55 -15.02
C ASN A 126 1.66 2.48 -15.99
N VAL A 127 1.35 2.36 -17.27
CA VAL A 127 1.89 3.22 -18.32
C VAL A 127 1.01 4.47 -18.42
N LYS A 128 1.63 5.64 -18.29
CA LYS A 128 0.95 6.93 -18.23
C LYS A 128 -0.01 7.14 -19.40
N GLU A 129 0.44 6.89 -20.62
CA GLU A 129 -0.33 7.11 -21.86
C GLU A 129 -1.59 6.24 -21.90
N GLN A 130 -1.51 4.99 -21.38
CA GLN A 130 -2.67 4.09 -21.32
C GLN A 130 -3.67 4.56 -20.26
N VAL A 131 -3.19 5.07 -19.12
CA VAL A 131 -4.03 5.65 -18.06
C VAL A 131 -4.72 6.91 -18.55
N GLU A 132 -4.02 7.81 -19.24
CA GLU A 132 -4.57 9.04 -19.82
C GLU A 132 -5.62 8.74 -20.90
N GLU A 133 -5.39 7.71 -21.73
CA GLU A 133 -6.39 7.29 -22.72
C GLU A 133 -7.68 6.78 -22.06
N LEU A 134 -7.57 6.00 -20.98
CA LEU A 134 -8.72 5.53 -20.20
C LEU A 134 -9.45 6.69 -19.51
N ALA A 135 -8.71 7.68 -19.01
CA ALA A 135 -9.25 8.84 -18.31
C ALA A 135 -10.08 9.77 -19.23
N LYS A 136 -9.95 9.67 -20.55
CA LYS A 136 -10.84 10.38 -21.50
C LYS A 136 -12.30 9.93 -21.42
N THR A 137 -12.55 8.72 -20.89
CA THR A 137 -13.88 8.11 -20.88
C THR A 137 -14.36 7.73 -19.49
N PHE A 138 -13.44 7.36 -18.58
CA PHE A 138 -13.75 6.80 -17.26
C PHE A 138 -13.12 7.62 -16.14
N ASP A 139 -13.68 7.51 -14.95
CA ASP A 139 -13.03 8.03 -13.76
C ASP A 139 -11.84 7.11 -13.41
N VAL A 140 -10.66 7.69 -13.22
CA VAL A 140 -9.44 6.96 -12.90
C VAL A 140 -8.84 7.51 -11.61
N LEU A 141 -8.68 6.64 -10.62
CA LEU A 141 -7.91 6.92 -9.42
C LEU A 141 -6.45 6.50 -9.70
N VAL A 142 -5.54 7.46 -9.76
CA VAL A 142 -4.11 7.20 -9.86
C VAL A 142 -3.47 7.41 -8.48
N THR A 143 -2.97 6.33 -7.90
CA THR A 143 -2.28 6.38 -6.61
C THR A 143 -0.77 6.58 -6.81
N ASP A 144 -0.14 7.30 -5.88
CA ASP A 144 1.33 7.43 -5.76
C ASP A 144 1.66 7.29 -4.27
N VAL A 145 2.16 6.11 -3.87
CA VAL A 145 2.36 5.74 -2.46
C VAL A 145 3.83 5.49 -2.21
N ASN A 146 4.46 6.37 -1.45
CA ASN A 146 5.91 6.37 -1.21
C ASN A 146 6.28 6.03 0.25
N ASN A 147 5.30 6.04 1.17
CA ASN A 147 5.52 5.80 2.59
C ASN A 147 4.28 5.18 3.26
N PHE A 148 4.47 4.76 4.51
CA PHE A 148 3.45 4.09 5.31
C PHE A 148 2.19 4.95 5.53
N GLN A 149 2.37 6.24 5.82
CA GLN A 149 1.23 7.12 6.08
C GLN A 149 0.38 7.34 4.81
N GLU A 150 1.03 7.45 3.66
CA GLU A 150 0.33 7.52 2.37
C GLU A 150 -0.40 6.21 2.06
N ALA A 151 0.17 5.04 2.42
CA ALA A 151 -0.51 3.76 2.28
C ALA A 151 -1.78 3.69 3.13
N LEU A 152 -1.73 4.13 4.40
CA LEU A 152 -2.91 4.17 5.27
C LEU A 152 -3.97 5.14 4.76
N GLN A 153 -3.54 6.28 4.23
CA GLN A 153 -4.47 7.25 3.64
C GLN A 153 -5.14 6.68 2.39
N MET A 154 -4.38 6.02 1.51
CA MET A 154 -4.90 5.36 0.31
C MET A 154 -5.98 4.31 0.66
N ILE A 155 -5.78 3.52 1.73
CA ILE A 155 -6.79 2.56 2.20
C ILE A 155 -8.09 3.29 2.59
N LYS A 156 -7.98 4.39 3.34
CA LYS A 156 -9.14 5.21 3.76
C LYS A 156 -9.87 5.79 2.54
N ASP A 157 -9.14 6.32 1.58
CA ASP A 157 -9.69 6.95 0.38
C ASP A 157 -10.44 5.94 -0.50
N ILE A 158 -9.88 4.75 -0.71
CA ILE A 158 -10.56 3.65 -1.40
C ILE A 158 -11.82 3.23 -0.63
N GLY A 159 -11.76 3.17 0.70
CA GLY A 159 -12.92 2.90 1.53
C GLY A 159 -14.06 3.91 1.33
N VAL A 160 -13.72 5.20 1.22
CA VAL A 160 -14.71 6.27 0.94
C VAL A 160 -15.32 6.11 -0.46
N LEU A 161 -14.48 5.96 -1.49
CA LEU A 161 -14.91 5.86 -2.88
C LEU A 161 -15.79 4.62 -3.15
N THR A 162 -15.61 3.57 -2.37
CA THR A 162 -16.35 2.30 -2.52
C THR A 162 -17.46 2.10 -1.49
N GLY A 163 -17.68 3.06 -0.59
CA GLY A 163 -18.66 2.94 0.50
C GLY A 163 -18.27 1.95 1.60
N LYS A 164 -16.99 1.57 1.68
CA LYS A 164 -16.43 0.61 2.65
C LYS A 164 -15.56 1.28 3.73
N ILE A 165 -16.05 2.41 4.26
CA ILE A 165 -15.29 3.23 5.22
C ILE A 165 -14.98 2.45 6.51
N THR A 166 -15.97 1.72 7.05
CA THR A 166 -15.82 0.98 8.30
C THR A 166 -14.81 -0.15 8.17
N GLU A 167 -14.85 -0.88 7.06
CA GLU A 167 -13.91 -1.97 6.75
C GLU A 167 -12.50 -1.40 6.56
N ALA A 168 -12.36 -0.29 5.83
CA ALA A 168 -11.09 0.38 5.61
C ALA A 168 -10.46 0.87 6.92
N LEU A 169 -11.22 1.53 7.79
CA LEU A 169 -10.76 1.97 9.10
C LEU A 169 -10.36 0.79 9.99
N THR A 170 -11.09 -0.32 9.91
CA THR A 170 -10.74 -1.56 10.64
C THR A 170 -9.39 -2.11 10.18
N ILE A 171 -9.14 -2.14 8.86
CA ILE A 171 -7.84 -2.56 8.30
C ILE A 171 -6.74 -1.62 8.77
N VAL A 172 -6.93 -0.29 8.63
CA VAL A 172 -5.95 0.73 9.04
C VAL A 172 -5.58 0.59 10.51
N ASN A 173 -6.57 0.54 11.41
CA ASN A 173 -6.31 0.42 12.85
C ASN A 173 -5.52 -0.86 13.20
N LYS A 174 -5.81 -1.98 12.54
CA LYS A 174 -5.05 -3.23 12.71
C LYS A 174 -3.61 -3.10 12.24
N ILE A 175 -3.39 -2.45 11.07
CA ILE A 175 -2.05 -2.22 10.53
C ILE A 175 -1.26 -1.32 11.50
N GLU A 176 -1.82 -0.18 11.90
CA GLU A 176 -1.18 0.75 12.83
C GLU A 176 -0.78 0.06 14.14
N SER A 177 -1.71 -0.69 14.74
CA SER A 177 -1.44 -1.43 15.98
C SER A 177 -0.29 -2.43 15.83
N LYS A 178 -0.26 -3.22 14.74
CA LYS A 178 0.82 -4.18 14.49
C LYS A 178 2.18 -3.49 14.31
N PHE A 179 2.23 -2.43 13.52
CA PHE A 179 3.47 -1.69 13.28
C PHE A 179 3.96 -0.94 14.52
N GLN A 180 3.07 -0.37 15.33
CA GLN A 180 3.43 0.26 16.62
C GLN A 180 4.03 -0.75 17.60
N ASN A 181 3.42 -1.92 17.74
CA ASN A 181 3.93 -2.97 18.62
C ASN A 181 5.31 -3.47 18.16
N PHE A 182 5.48 -3.65 16.87
CA PHE A 182 6.74 -4.08 16.28
C PHE A 182 7.83 -3.00 16.41
N PHE A 183 7.54 -1.77 16.01
CA PHE A 183 8.50 -0.67 16.01
C PHE A 183 8.94 -0.29 17.44
N GLY A 184 8.04 -0.33 18.40
CA GLY A 184 8.36 -0.07 19.82
C GLY A 184 9.40 -1.02 20.40
N SER A 185 9.52 -2.23 19.87
CA SER A 185 10.53 -3.22 20.29
C SER A 185 11.91 -3.00 19.66
N THR A 186 12.02 -2.23 18.58
CA THR A 186 13.23 -2.11 17.75
C THR A 186 13.92 -0.74 17.82
N ILE A 187 13.31 0.25 18.46
CA ILE A 187 13.78 1.66 18.48
C ILE A 187 15.20 1.82 19.02
N ASN A 188 15.67 0.92 19.88
CA ASN A 188 16.98 1.01 20.55
C ASN A 188 18.05 0.12 19.91
N GLU A 189 17.77 -0.56 18.80
CA GLU A 189 18.73 -1.44 18.16
C GLU A 189 19.57 -0.69 17.11
N ARG A 190 20.83 -1.10 16.96
CA ARG A 190 21.69 -0.63 15.88
C ARG A 190 21.06 -0.99 14.53
N LYS A 191 20.87 -0.01 13.66
CA LYS A 191 20.40 -0.25 12.30
C LYS A 191 21.48 -0.91 11.46
N ILE A 192 21.08 -1.92 10.68
CA ILE A 192 21.97 -2.67 9.79
C ILE A 192 22.03 -1.94 8.45
N LYS A 193 23.23 -1.59 7.99
CA LYS A 193 23.46 -0.97 6.68
C LYS A 193 23.12 -1.94 5.56
N THR A 194 22.05 -1.65 4.83
CA THR A 194 21.40 -2.60 3.94
C THR A 194 21.18 -2.00 2.55
N ALA A 195 21.43 -2.81 1.51
CA ALA A 195 20.96 -2.54 0.16
C ALA A 195 19.76 -3.45 -0.16
N TYR A 196 18.73 -2.91 -0.80
CA TYR A 196 17.59 -3.67 -1.28
C TYR A 196 17.58 -3.65 -2.81
N LEU A 197 17.82 -4.80 -3.44
CA LEU A 197 17.93 -4.92 -4.90
C LEU A 197 16.60 -5.40 -5.49
N ILE A 198 16.16 -4.69 -6.53
CA ILE A 198 14.89 -4.95 -7.23
C ILE A 198 15.07 -5.46 -8.66
N TRP A 199 16.28 -5.34 -9.21
CA TRP A 199 16.55 -5.71 -10.60
C TRP A 199 18.01 -6.13 -10.80
N GLU A 200 18.24 -7.00 -11.79
CA GLU A 200 19.53 -7.43 -12.26
C GLU A 200 19.73 -6.99 -13.72
N ASN A 201 20.96 -6.66 -14.09
CA ASN A 201 21.37 -6.26 -15.45
C ASN A 201 20.63 -5.05 -16.03
N PRO A 202 20.98 -3.80 -15.59
CA PRO A 202 21.93 -3.49 -14.52
C PRO A 202 21.32 -3.73 -13.13
N PHE A 203 22.13 -3.89 -12.10
CA PHE A 203 21.62 -3.89 -10.74
C PHE A 203 20.95 -2.55 -10.43
N MET A 204 19.75 -2.63 -9.85
CA MET A 204 19.01 -1.46 -9.38
C MET A 204 18.59 -1.68 -7.93
N ALA A 205 18.81 -0.66 -7.11
CA ALA A 205 18.45 -0.66 -5.70
C ALA A 205 17.23 0.23 -5.43
N ALA A 206 16.53 -0.02 -4.32
CA ALA A 206 15.56 0.93 -3.80
C ALA A 206 16.29 2.10 -3.12
N GLY A 207 15.98 3.32 -3.51
CA GLY A 207 16.46 4.57 -2.93
C GLY A 207 15.36 5.36 -2.24
N ARG A 208 15.59 6.66 -2.00
CA ARG A 208 14.59 7.53 -1.37
C ARG A 208 13.34 7.69 -2.26
N ASN A 209 12.27 8.15 -1.64
CA ASN A 209 10.97 8.35 -2.30
C ASN A 209 10.42 7.06 -2.93
N THR A 210 10.68 5.91 -2.28
CA THR A 210 10.08 4.61 -2.58
C THR A 210 9.45 4.04 -1.33
N PHE A 211 8.33 3.34 -1.49
CA PHE A 211 7.67 2.65 -0.39
C PHE A 211 8.60 1.61 0.27
N ILE A 212 9.42 0.94 -0.53
CA ILE A 212 10.43 -0.03 -0.06
C ILE A 212 11.40 0.63 0.93
N ASN A 213 11.90 1.83 0.63
CA ASN A 213 12.83 2.55 1.51
C ASN A 213 12.18 2.84 2.88
N ASP A 214 10.91 3.16 2.90
CA ASP A 214 10.17 3.41 4.15
C ASP A 214 9.98 2.09 4.93
N MET A 215 9.59 1.01 4.27
CA MET A 215 9.45 -0.32 4.88
C MET A 215 10.77 -0.87 5.44
N MET A 216 11.90 -0.61 4.79
CA MET A 216 13.21 -0.95 5.34
C MET A 216 13.44 -0.29 6.70
N GLN A 217 13.05 0.98 6.88
CA GLN A 217 13.18 1.68 8.16
C GLN A 217 12.31 1.05 9.25
N TYR A 218 11.07 0.68 8.91
CA TYR A 218 10.19 -0.08 9.82
C TYR A 218 10.77 -1.45 10.18
N CYS A 219 11.51 -2.08 9.27
CA CYS A 219 12.22 -3.34 9.52
C CYS A 219 13.54 -3.18 10.31
N GLY A 220 13.89 -1.96 10.77
CA GLY A 220 15.11 -1.68 11.52
C GLY A 220 16.37 -1.63 10.65
N LEU A 221 16.22 -1.43 9.35
CA LEU A 221 17.32 -1.38 8.38
C LEU A 221 17.67 0.07 8.02
N GLU A 222 18.97 0.32 7.79
CA GLU A 222 19.47 1.57 7.24
C GLU A 222 19.76 1.39 5.75
N ASN A 223 18.95 2.00 4.90
CA ASN A 223 19.16 1.94 3.47
C ASN A 223 20.37 2.79 3.06
N ILE A 224 21.44 2.17 2.55
CA ILE A 224 22.65 2.88 2.12
C ILE A 224 22.41 3.78 0.89
N PHE A 225 21.34 3.52 0.12
CA PHE A 225 20.92 4.30 -1.04
C PHE A 225 19.83 5.32 -0.72
N SER A 226 19.51 5.59 0.56
CA SER A 226 18.47 6.53 1.00
C SER A 226 18.67 7.98 0.54
N LYS A 227 19.86 8.34 0.04
CA LYS A 227 20.15 9.67 -0.54
C LYS A 227 19.95 9.72 -2.06
N GLN A 228 19.82 8.58 -2.72
CA GLN A 228 19.62 8.48 -4.17
C GLN A 228 18.13 8.36 -4.50
N GLU A 229 17.71 8.97 -5.60
CA GLU A 229 16.31 9.09 -5.99
C GLU A 229 15.77 7.79 -6.56
N ARG A 230 14.60 7.38 -6.13
CA ARG A 230 13.80 6.27 -6.69
C ARG A 230 14.58 4.95 -6.77
N TYR A 231 14.97 4.54 -7.95
CA TYR A 231 15.60 3.26 -8.24
C TYR A 231 16.94 3.45 -8.96
N PRO A 232 18.00 3.82 -8.22
CA PRO A 232 19.32 4.05 -8.82
C PRO A 232 19.89 2.76 -9.41
N LYS A 233 20.63 2.90 -10.52
CA LYS A 233 21.54 1.88 -11.02
C LYS A 233 22.77 1.86 -10.14
N ILE A 234 23.22 0.68 -9.76
CA ILE A 234 24.36 0.48 -8.89
C ILE A 234 25.34 -0.55 -9.47
N THR A 235 26.54 -0.55 -8.94
CA THR A 235 27.58 -1.56 -9.17
C THR A 235 27.82 -2.40 -7.91
N LEU A 236 28.63 -3.45 -8.01
CA LEU A 236 28.99 -4.25 -6.84
C LEU A 236 29.92 -3.49 -5.89
N GLU A 237 30.72 -2.54 -6.41
CA GLU A 237 31.57 -1.66 -5.62
C GLU A 237 30.78 -0.75 -4.70
N ASP A 238 29.60 -0.33 -5.11
CA ASP A 238 28.70 0.49 -4.28
C ASP A 238 28.21 -0.23 -3.01
N LEU A 239 28.33 -1.56 -2.98
CA LEU A 239 27.95 -2.40 -1.84
C LEU A 239 29.04 -2.56 -0.77
N GLN A 240 30.24 -2.01 -0.96
CA GLN A 240 31.39 -2.18 -0.03
C GLN A 240 31.09 -1.73 1.42
N ASN A 241 30.20 -0.76 1.61
CA ASN A 241 29.78 -0.27 2.92
C ASN A 241 28.49 -0.93 3.45
N CYS A 242 28.03 -1.98 2.78
CA CYS A 242 26.84 -2.72 3.10
C CYS A 242 27.15 -3.86 4.06
N GLU A 243 26.29 -4.11 5.03
CA GLU A 243 26.36 -5.25 5.94
C GLU A 243 25.42 -6.37 5.49
N LEU A 244 24.39 -6.00 4.74
CA LEU A 244 23.33 -6.90 4.30
C LEU A 244 22.82 -6.50 2.91
N VAL A 245 22.64 -7.46 2.03
CA VAL A 245 21.93 -7.28 0.76
C VAL A 245 20.65 -8.09 0.79
N LEU A 246 19.55 -7.44 0.50
CA LEU A 246 18.23 -8.05 0.30
C LEU A 246 17.98 -8.18 -1.20
N LEU A 247 17.82 -9.41 -1.68
CA LEU A 247 17.41 -9.71 -3.05
C LEU A 247 15.90 -9.92 -3.08
N SER A 248 15.18 -9.04 -3.74
CA SER A 248 13.72 -9.10 -3.81
C SER A 248 13.22 -10.24 -4.72
N SER A 249 12.14 -10.93 -4.31
CA SER A 249 11.48 -11.91 -5.19
C SER A 249 10.68 -11.25 -6.33
N GLU A 250 10.49 -9.94 -6.31
CA GLU A 250 9.81 -9.13 -7.33
C GLU A 250 10.33 -7.68 -7.37
N PRO A 251 10.15 -6.90 -8.45
CA PRO A 251 9.64 -7.31 -9.75
C PRO A 251 10.57 -8.23 -10.52
N TYR A 252 11.88 -8.22 -10.24
CA TYR A 252 12.82 -9.20 -10.76
C TYR A 252 12.86 -10.41 -9.82
N PRO A 253 12.59 -11.63 -10.32
CA PRO A 253 12.48 -12.81 -9.47
C PRO A 253 13.87 -13.36 -9.10
N PHE A 254 14.56 -12.69 -8.17
CA PHE A 254 15.82 -13.20 -7.64
C PHE A 254 15.65 -14.61 -7.07
N LYS A 255 16.61 -15.48 -7.32
CA LYS A 255 16.62 -16.90 -6.92
C LYS A 255 17.97 -17.26 -6.34
N GLU A 256 18.07 -18.43 -5.76
CA GLU A 256 19.27 -18.98 -5.15
C GLU A 256 20.52 -18.92 -6.07
N LYS A 257 20.35 -19.10 -7.39
CA LYS A 257 21.45 -18.97 -8.35
C LYS A 257 22.05 -17.55 -8.34
N HIS A 258 21.21 -16.51 -8.32
CA HIS A 258 21.67 -15.11 -8.33
C HIS A 258 22.36 -14.76 -7.01
N LEU A 259 21.84 -15.29 -5.87
CA LEU A 259 22.49 -15.18 -4.57
C LEU A 259 23.90 -15.78 -4.61
N LYS A 260 24.06 -17.02 -5.11
CA LYS A 260 25.36 -17.68 -5.20
C LYS A 260 26.35 -16.97 -6.14
N GLU A 261 25.86 -16.48 -7.28
CA GLU A 261 26.63 -15.69 -8.23
C GLU A 261 27.14 -14.38 -7.61
N MET A 262 26.29 -13.67 -6.88
CA MET A 262 26.68 -12.45 -6.18
C MET A 262 27.59 -12.74 -4.99
N GLN A 263 27.33 -13.79 -4.21
CA GLN A 263 28.14 -14.19 -3.06
C GLN A 263 29.58 -14.56 -3.48
N ALA A 264 29.76 -15.14 -4.67
CA ALA A 264 31.09 -15.45 -5.22
C ALA A 264 31.88 -14.19 -5.58
N GLN A 265 31.19 -13.10 -5.97
CA GLN A 265 31.83 -11.83 -6.34
C GLN A 265 32.10 -10.93 -5.13
N ILE A 266 31.33 -11.08 -4.05
CA ILE A 266 31.50 -10.32 -2.81
C ILE A 266 31.52 -11.29 -1.62
N PRO A 267 32.67 -12.00 -1.42
CA PRO A 267 32.84 -12.93 -0.30
C PRO A 267 32.70 -12.19 1.04
N GLY A 268 31.99 -12.79 1.97
CA GLY A 268 31.80 -12.23 3.33
C GLY A 268 30.66 -11.24 3.51
N LEU A 269 30.09 -10.69 2.43
CA LEU A 269 28.88 -9.89 2.51
C LEU A 269 27.66 -10.80 2.69
N LYS A 270 26.83 -10.50 3.68
CA LYS A 270 25.60 -11.25 3.90
C LYS A 270 24.57 -10.91 2.82
N ILE A 271 24.05 -11.93 2.15
CA ILE A 271 23.05 -11.80 1.09
C ILE A 271 21.88 -12.74 1.40
N ILE A 272 20.65 -12.24 1.37
CA ILE A 272 19.45 -13.06 1.57
C ILE A 272 18.38 -12.74 0.53
N ILE A 273 17.57 -13.72 0.20
CA ILE A 273 16.36 -13.51 -0.61
C ILE A 273 15.20 -13.20 0.31
N VAL A 274 14.44 -12.15 -0.02
CA VAL A 274 13.27 -11.73 0.73
C VAL A 274 12.03 -11.76 -0.14
N ASP A 275 10.88 -11.94 0.50
CA ASP A 275 9.58 -11.79 -0.15
C ASP A 275 9.35 -10.31 -0.49
N GLY A 276 9.43 -9.98 -1.77
CA GLY A 276 9.29 -8.61 -2.27
C GLY A 276 7.92 -8.01 -1.99
N GLU A 277 6.85 -8.81 -2.04
CA GLU A 277 5.50 -8.35 -1.76
C GLU A 277 5.37 -7.73 -0.34
N MET A 278 6.15 -8.22 0.63
CA MET A 278 6.12 -7.71 2.00
C MET A 278 6.74 -6.31 2.13
N PHE A 279 7.63 -5.94 1.23
CA PHE A 279 8.29 -4.62 1.21
C PHE A 279 7.66 -3.64 0.21
N SER A 280 7.03 -4.13 -0.86
CA SER A 280 6.56 -3.31 -1.98
C SER A 280 5.03 -3.16 -2.06
N TRP A 281 4.25 -4.08 -1.46
CA TRP A 281 2.80 -4.05 -1.53
C TRP A 281 2.21 -3.26 -0.37
N TYR A 282 1.68 -2.09 -0.68
CA TYR A 282 0.86 -1.31 0.23
C TYR A 282 -0.61 -1.78 0.18
N GLY A 283 -1.43 -1.36 1.14
CA GLY A 283 -2.80 -1.85 1.31
C GLY A 283 -2.91 -2.91 2.41
N SER A 284 -3.83 -3.84 2.29
CA SER A 284 -4.09 -4.85 3.32
C SER A 284 -2.93 -5.85 3.52
N ARG A 285 -2.02 -5.99 2.54
CA ARG A 285 -0.78 -6.78 2.66
C ARG A 285 0.09 -6.34 3.85
N LEU A 286 0.01 -5.09 4.27
CA LEU A 286 0.72 -4.57 5.44
C LEU A 286 0.41 -5.34 6.73
N LEU A 287 -0.77 -5.96 6.86
CA LEU A 287 -1.08 -6.86 7.98
C LEU A 287 -0.15 -8.07 8.05
N LYS A 288 0.29 -8.58 6.89
CA LYS A 288 1.21 -9.71 6.77
C LYS A 288 2.66 -9.25 6.83
N ALA A 289 2.95 -8.06 6.29
CA ALA A 289 4.30 -7.48 6.28
C ALA A 289 4.82 -7.26 7.70
N ALA A 290 4.01 -6.77 8.64
CA ALA A 290 4.39 -6.61 10.04
C ALA A 290 4.84 -7.94 10.67
N ASP A 291 4.04 -9.01 10.50
CA ASP A 291 4.38 -10.35 11.01
C ASP A 291 5.65 -10.93 10.33
N TYR A 292 5.85 -10.61 9.06
CA TYR A 292 7.02 -11.03 8.31
C TYR A 292 8.29 -10.34 8.81
N PHE A 293 8.25 -9.03 9.04
CA PHE A 293 9.37 -8.26 9.58
C PHE A 293 9.75 -8.71 10.99
N GLU A 294 8.76 -8.98 11.83
CA GLU A 294 8.99 -9.53 13.16
C GLU A 294 9.73 -10.88 13.11
N LYS A 295 9.34 -11.77 12.19
CA LYS A 295 10.03 -13.05 11.97
C LYS A 295 11.45 -12.89 11.47
N LEU A 296 11.70 -11.97 10.53
CA LEU A 296 13.06 -11.68 10.03
C LEU A 296 13.99 -11.24 11.16
N GLN A 297 13.50 -10.42 12.09
CA GLN A 297 14.30 -9.97 13.24
C GLN A 297 14.48 -11.07 14.29
N LYS A 298 13.39 -11.70 14.74
CA LYS A 298 13.42 -12.74 15.82
C LYS A 298 14.30 -13.94 15.44
N ASN A 299 14.24 -14.38 14.18
CA ASN A 299 15.04 -15.50 13.70
C ASN A 299 16.50 -15.13 13.44
N LYS A 300 16.92 -13.90 13.80
CA LYS A 300 18.25 -13.37 13.53
C LYS A 300 18.67 -13.51 12.05
N VAL A 301 17.70 -13.65 11.14
CA VAL A 301 17.98 -13.75 9.70
C VAL A 301 18.71 -12.52 9.21
N LEU A 302 18.50 -11.38 9.85
CA LEU A 302 19.18 -10.12 9.53
C LEU A 302 20.54 -9.96 10.23
N LEU A 303 20.81 -10.69 11.33
CA LEU A 303 21.96 -10.44 12.21
C LEU A 303 23.14 -11.42 12.03
N TYR A 304 22.93 -12.62 11.45
CA TYR A 304 23.99 -13.65 11.30
C TYR A 304 24.02 -14.25 9.89
#